data_c3b55f68b0e1c3db08c72daee4e608b9
#
_entry.id   c3b55f68b0e1c3db08c72daee4e608b9
#
_cell.length_a   1.000
_cell.length_b   1.000
_cell.length_c   1.000
_cell.angle_alpha   90.00
_cell.angle_beta   90.00
_cell.angle_gamma   90.00
#
_symmetry.space_group_name_H-M   'P 1'
#
loop_
_entity.id
_entity.type
_entity.pdbx_description
1 polymer ?
#
loop_
_entity_poly.entity_id
_entity_poly.type
_entity_poly.pdbx_seq_one_letter_code
_entity_poly.pdbx_strand_id
1 'polypeptide(L)'
;TELEALVPVLLKHPHVWILSDEIYEKLIFDGRRHTSIAELHHEIAKRTLLVNGHSKAYAMTGWRIGYSACPREIADAVSNFQSHTTSNPTSFAQAGALVALQKGEEKTQQWCKEFELRRDLFISELKKIDKIQAFTPQGAFYIFVNIEATNLDSMRLTERLLDEARVAVVPGKVFGSDQHIRLSFACTEKDIRQASLVMDEDKITNL
;
A
#
# COMPACT_ATOMS: atom_id res chain seq x y z
N THR A 1 0.50 9.68 -17.89
CA THR A 1 0.77 9.21 -16.52
C THR A 1 2.27 8.97 -16.32
N GLU A 2 2.73 8.85 -15.09
CA GLU A 2 4.12 8.47 -14.77
C GLU A 2 4.47 7.09 -15.36
N LEU A 3 3.52 6.15 -15.36
CA LEU A 3 3.70 4.84 -15.97
C LEU A 3 3.86 4.92 -17.50
N GLU A 4 3.14 5.81 -18.17
CA GLU A 4 3.31 6.03 -19.62
C GLU A 4 4.72 6.52 -19.95
N ALA A 5 5.33 7.33 -19.09
CA ALA A 5 6.70 7.78 -19.25
C ALA A 5 7.74 6.65 -19.12
N LEU A 6 7.43 5.56 -18.41
CA LEU A 6 8.28 4.38 -18.31
C LEU A 6 8.23 3.49 -19.56
N VAL A 7 7.14 3.52 -20.33
CA VAL A 7 6.96 2.65 -21.52
C VAL A 7 8.11 2.74 -22.50
N PRO A 8 8.55 3.93 -22.96
CA PRO A 8 9.66 4.04 -23.91
C PRO A 8 10.99 3.52 -23.34
N VAL A 9 11.21 3.66 -22.04
CA VAL A 9 12.42 3.15 -21.37
C VAL A 9 12.39 1.63 -21.34
N LEU A 10 11.29 1.05 -20.90
CA LEU A 10 11.11 -0.40 -20.85
C LEU A 10 11.22 -1.05 -22.23
N LEU A 11 10.71 -0.42 -23.29
CA LEU A 11 10.82 -0.94 -24.66
C LEU A 11 12.27 -0.99 -25.18
N LYS A 12 13.15 -0.12 -24.70
CA LYS A 12 14.58 -0.15 -25.01
C LYS A 12 15.33 -1.29 -24.28
N HIS A 13 14.72 -1.90 -23.28
CA HIS A 13 15.31 -2.96 -22.46
C HIS A 13 14.44 -4.22 -22.47
N PRO A 14 14.30 -4.92 -23.62
CA PRO A 14 13.35 -6.04 -23.77
C PRO A 14 13.70 -7.28 -22.93
N HIS A 15 14.92 -7.36 -22.41
CA HIS A 15 15.38 -8.44 -21.53
C HIS A 15 14.93 -8.29 -20.06
N VAL A 16 14.38 -7.11 -19.69
CA VAL A 16 13.94 -6.83 -18.32
C VAL A 16 12.51 -7.34 -18.13
N TRP A 17 12.32 -8.22 -17.16
CA TRP A 17 11.00 -8.64 -16.71
C TRP A 17 10.42 -7.61 -15.74
N ILE A 18 9.09 -7.50 -15.73
CA ILE A 18 8.36 -6.53 -14.90
C ILE A 18 7.51 -7.31 -13.90
N LEU A 19 7.71 -7.08 -12.62
CA LEU A 19 6.79 -7.50 -11.57
C LEU A 19 5.98 -6.30 -11.13
N SER A 20 4.67 -6.33 -11.36
CA SER A 20 3.74 -5.27 -10.98
C SER A 20 2.87 -5.74 -9.83
N ASP A 21 3.12 -5.21 -8.62
CA ASP A 21 2.29 -5.47 -7.45
C ASP A 21 1.14 -4.46 -7.41
N GLU A 22 -0.07 -4.92 -7.75
CA GLU A 22 -1.26 -4.09 -7.89
C GLU A 22 -2.28 -4.31 -6.75
N ILE A 23 -1.80 -4.77 -5.58
CA ILE A 23 -2.64 -5.15 -4.43
C ILE A 23 -3.56 -4.02 -3.93
N TYR A 24 -3.27 -2.77 -4.28
CA TYR A 24 -4.04 -1.58 -3.90
C TYR A 24 -4.89 -1.01 -5.04
N GLU A 25 -5.10 -1.73 -6.14
CA GLU A 25 -5.83 -1.25 -7.33
C GLU A 25 -7.22 -0.67 -7.03
N LYS A 26 -7.90 -1.17 -6.01
CA LYS A 26 -9.25 -0.72 -5.58
C LYS A 26 -9.23 0.41 -4.54
N LEU A 27 -8.06 0.79 -4.05
CA LEU A 27 -7.91 1.84 -3.04
C LEU A 27 -7.18 3.03 -3.67
N ILE A 28 -7.85 3.71 -4.59
CA ILE A 28 -7.37 4.87 -5.35
C ILE A 28 -8.36 6.01 -5.12
N PHE A 29 -7.85 7.18 -4.81
CA PHE A 29 -8.60 8.32 -4.32
C PHE A 29 -8.71 9.47 -5.35
N ASP A 30 -9.48 10.49 -5.01
CA ASP A 30 -9.64 11.73 -5.79
C ASP A 30 -10.22 11.49 -7.20
N GLY A 31 -11.11 10.49 -7.34
CA GLY A 31 -11.70 10.13 -8.61
C GLY A 31 -10.71 9.58 -9.65
N ARG A 32 -9.48 9.25 -9.23
CA ARG A 32 -8.45 8.66 -10.10
C ARG A 32 -8.79 7.22 -10.45
N ARG A 33 -8.19 6.75 -11.52
CA ARG A 33 -8.28 5.35 -11.95
C ARG A 33 -6.93 4.68 -11.83
N HIS A 34 -6.93 3.44 -11.36
CA HIS A 34 -5.77 2.56 -11.46
C HIS A 34 -5.45 2.28 -12.95
N THR A 35 -4.18 2.23 -13.26
CA THR A 35 -3.68 1.86 -14.59
C THR A 35 -2.60 0.80 -14.40
N SER A 36 -2.80 -0.38 -14.96
CA SER A 36 -1.76 -1.40 -14.99
C SER A 36 -0.70 -1.07 -16.03
N ILE A 37 0.56 -1.29 -15.72
CA ILE A 37 1.66 -1.15 -16.70
C ILE A 37 1.46 -2.10 -17.90
N ALA A 38 0.82 -3.25 -17.67
CA ALA A 38 0.53 -4.24 -18.71
C ALA A 38 -0.55 -3.77 -19.73
N GLU A 39 -1.41 -2.80 -19.35
CA GLU A 39 -2.40 -2.22 -20.26
C GLU A 39 -1.78 -1.27 -21.29
N LEU A 40 -0.61 -0.70 -20.98
CA LEU A 40 -0.05 0.41 -21.74
C LEU A 40 0.64 0.00 -23.03
N HIS A 41 1.14 -1.23 -23.13
CA HIS A 41 1.79 -1.72 -24.34
C HIS A 41 1.88 -3.25 -24.39
N HIS A 42 1.53 -3.87 -25.54
CA HIS A 42 1.48 -5.33 -25.67
C HIS A 42 2.83 -6.04 -25.46
N GLU A 43 3.96 -5.42 -25.85
CA GLU A 43 5.30 -6.00 -25.62
C GLU A 43 5.69 -5.93 -24.13
N ILE A 44 5.14 -5.00 -23.38
CA ILE A 44 5.29 -4.92 -21.94
C ILE A 44 4.45 -6.00 -21.26
N ALA A 45 3.19 -6.16 -21.67
CA ALA A 45 2.31 -7.20 -21.15
C ALA A 45 2.91 -8.61 -21.28
N LYS A 46 3.59 -8.91 -22.39
CA LYS A 46 4.23 -10.22 -22.64
C LYS A 46 5.34 -10.59 -21.64
N ARG A 47 5.84 -9.66 -20.86
CA ARG A 47 6.90 -9.85 -19.88
C ARG A 47 6.57 -9.21 -18.53
N THR A 48 5.29 -9.04 -18.27
CA THR A 48 4.79 -8.57 -16.99
C THR A 48 4.23 -9.74 -16.19
N LEU A 49 4.70 -9.88 -14.96
CA LEU A 49 4.07 -10.67 -13.91
C LEU A 49 3.26 -9.70 -13.04
N LEU A 50 1.96 -9.63 -13.27
CA LEU A 50 1.04 -8.89 -12.42
C LEU A 50 0.73 -9.73 -11.18
N VAL A 51 0.86 -9.15 -10.02
CA VAL A 51 0.52 -9.75 -8.72
C VAL A 51 -0.59 -8.93 -8.10
N ASN A 52 -1.64 -9.60 -7.65
CA ASN A 52 -2.77 -8.97 -6.98
C ASN A 52 -3.38 -9.93 -5.95
N GLY A 53 -4.40 -9.51 -5.24
CA GLY A 53 -5.03 -10.35 -4.24
C GLY A 53 -6.22 -9.71 -3.54
N HIS A 54 -6.76 -10.46 -2.61
CA HIS A 54 -7.99 -10.10 -1.92
C HIS A 54 -7.75 -9.38 -0.59
N SER A 55 -6.51 -9.40 -0.11
CA SER A 55 -6.13 -8.92 1.22
C SER A 55 -6.55 -7.48 1.50
N LYS A 56 -6.40 -6.57 0.52
CA LYS A 56 -6.61 -5.14 0.71
C LYS A 56 -7.98 -4.70 0.21
N ALA A 57 -8.28 -4.99 -1.06
CA ALA A 57 -9.55 -4.61 -1.69
C ALA A 57 -10.78 -5.17 -0.97
N TYR A 58 -10.68 -6.40 -0.46
CA TYR A 58 -11.81 -7.12 0.14
C TYR A 58 -11.67 -7.37 1.65
N ALA A 59 -10.72 -6.69 2.32
CA ALA A 59 -10.42 -6.87 3.76
C ALA A 59 -10.18 -8.34 4.15
N MET A 60 -9.54 -9.12 3.27
CA MET A 60 -9.32 -10.56 3.41
C MET A 60 -7.87 -10.92 3.75
N THR A 61 -7.21 -10.14 4.60
CA THR A 61 -5.80 -10.37 4.96
C THR A 61 -5.55 -11.73 5.58
N GLY A 62 -6.45 -12.18 6.46
CA GLY A 62 -6.38 -13.48 7.15
C GLY A 62 -6.67 -14.69 6.24
N TRP A 63 -7.28 -14.50 5.09
CA TRP A 63 -7.61 -15.58 4.16
C TRP A 63 -6.41 -16.11 3.37
N ARG A 64 -5.31 -15.34 3.34
CA ARG A 64 -4.04 -15.70 2.71
C ARG A 64 -4.20 -16.12 1.24
N ILE A 65 -4.90 -15.30 0.44
CA ILE A 65 -5.18 -15.60 -0.96
C ILE A 65 -4.86 -14.41 -1.86
N GLY A 66 -4.20 -14.69 -2.96
CA GLY A 66 -3.88 -13.77 -4.05
C GLY A 66 -3.82 -14.52 -5.36
N TYR A 67 -3.54 -13.80 -6.42
CA TYR A 67 -3.40 -14.35 -7.76
C TYR A 67 -2.35 -13.57 -8.55
N SER A 68 -1.88 -14.19 -9.62
CA SER A 68 -1.02 -13.52 -10.60
C SER A 68 -1.55 -13.73 -12.02
N ALA A 69 -1.28 -12.76 -12.88
CA ALA A 69 -1.51 -12.86 -14.31
C ALA A 69 -0.18 -12.62 -15.04
N CYS A 70 0.24 -13.58 -15.85
CA CYS A 70 1.53 -13.55 -16.54
C CYS A 70 1.53 -14.48 -17.76
N PRO A 71 2.56 -14.45 -18.62
CA PRO A 71 2.75 -15.43 -19.69
C PRO A 71 2.74 -16.86 -19.16
N ARG A 72 2.23 -17.77 -20.00
CA ARG A 72 2.00 -19.18 -19.66
C ARG A 72 3.21 -19.87 -19.06
N GLU A 73 4.38 -19.66 -19.65
CA GLU A 73 5.64 -20.23 -19.19
C GLU A 73 6.01 -19.84 -17.75
N ILE A 74 5.73 -18.60 -17.38
CA ILE A 74 5.93 -18.10 -16.02
C ILE A 74 4.88 -18.68 -15.06
N ALA A 75 3.63 -18.74 -15.49
CA ALA A 75 2.54 -19.32 -14.69
C ALA A 75 2.80 -20.80 -14.39
N ASP A 76 3.27 -21.57 -15.37
CA ASP A 76 3.60 -22.98 -15.21
C ASP A 76 4.80 -23.15 -14.26
N ALA A 77 5.83 -22.30 -14.36
CA ALA A 77 6.98 -22.31 -13.46
C ALA A 77 6.60 -21.96 -12.00
N VAL A 78 5.76 -20.93 -11.82
CA VAL A 78 5.24 -20.52 -10.50
C VAL A 78 4.40 -21.64 -9.89
N SER A 79 3.51 -22.25 -10.66
CA SER A 79 2.67 -23.37 -10.21
C SER A 79 3.51 -24.56 -9.76
N ASN A 80 4.53 -24.91 -10.54
CA ASN A 80 5.45 -26.00 -10.19
C ASN A 80 6.22 -25.66 -8.90
N PHE A 81 6.78 -24.47 -8.79
CA PHE A 81 7.49 -24.04 -7.58
C PHE A 81 6.58 -24.07 -6.33
N GLN A 82 5.37 -23.53 -6.44
CA GLN A 82 4.42 -23.52 -5.31
C GLN A 82 3.99 -24.92 -4.89
N SER A 83 3.82 -25.85 -5.82
CA SER A 83 3.42 -27.23 -5.51
C SER A 83 4.41 -27.93 -4.58
N HIS A 84 5.69 -27.53 -4.63
CA HIS A 84 6.77 -28.07 -3.79
C HIS A 84 7.07 -27.24 -2.53
N THR A 85 6.48 -26.06 -2.38
CA THR A 85 6.75 -25.17 -1.24
C THR A 85 5.53 -24.97 -0.36
N THR A 86 4.49 -24.34 -0.91
CA THR A 86 3.28 -23.92 -0.18
C THR A 86 2.05 -24.74 -0.52
N SER A 87 2.16 -25.67 -1.49
CA SER A 87 1.05 -26.47 -2.04
C SER A 87 -0.01 -25.56 -2.70
N ASN A 88 -1.22 -25.53 -2.17
CA ASN A 88 -2.34 -24.78 -2.73
C ASN A 88 -2.96 -23.84 -1.70
N PRO A 89 -3.58 -22.72 -2.13
CA PRO A 89 -4.47 -21.96 -1.27
C PRO A 89 -5.61 -22.84 -0.77
N THR A 90 -6.06 -22.58 0.47
CA THR A 90 -7.16 -23.32 1.09
C THR A 90 -8.44 -23.23 0.23
N SER A 91 -9.14 -24.34 0.01
CA SER A 91 -10.30 -24.43 -0.89
C SER A 91 -11.45 -23.47 -0.50
N PHE A 92 -11.74 -23.34 0.79
CA PHE A 92 -12.76 -22.39 1.25
C PHE A 92 -12.32 -20.92 1.04
N ALA A 93 -11.03 -20.62 1.13
CA ALA A 93 -10.51 -19.29 0.81
C ALA A 93 -10.68 -18.97 -0.69
N GLN A 94 -10.45 -19.95 -1.57
CA GLN A 94 -10.70 -19.78 -3.00
C GLN A 94 -12.18 -19.54 -3.29
N ALA A 95 -13.09 -20.29 -2.64
CA ALA A 95 -14.54 -20.07 -2.78
C ALA A 95 -14.94 -18.66 -2.30
N GLY A 96 -14.42 -18.21 -1.16
CA GLY A 96 -14.65 -16.86 -0.64
C GLY A 96 -14.09 -15.78 -1.56
N ALA A 97 -12.91 -15.98 -2.14
CA ALA A 97 -12.30 -15.07 -3.11
C ALA A 97 -13.14 -14.93 -4.38
N LEU A 98 -13.68 -16.03 -4.89
CA LEU A 98 -14.59 -16.02 -6.05
C LEU A 98 -15.84 -15.17 -5.76
N VAL A 99 -16.45 -15.34 -4.58
CA VAL A 99 -17.62 -14.53 -4.17
C VAL A 99 -17.23 -13.05 -4.05
N ALA A 100 -16.05 -12.74 -3.48
CA ALA A 100 -15.57 -11.37 -3.36
C ALA A 100 -15.42 -10.70 -4.74
N LEU A 101 -14.85 -11.39 -5.72
CA LEU A 101 -14.74 -10.90 -7.10
C LEU A 101 -16.10 -10.68 -7.78
N GLN A 102 -17.03 -11.59 -7.56
CA GLN A 102 -18.34 -11.54 -8.21
C GLN A 102 -19.32 -10.53 -7.59
N LYS A 103 -19.22 -10.28 -6.28
CA LYS A 103 -20.22 -9.54 -5.51
C LYS A 103 -19.67 -8.42 -4.62
N GLY A 104 -18.34 -8.28 -4.55
CA GLY A 104 -17.70 -7.36 -3.60
C GLY A 104 -17.53 -5.92 -4.08
N GLU A 105 -17.80 -5.62 -5.35
CA GLU A 105 -17.48 -4.32 -5.95
C GLU A 105 -18.13 -3.13 -5.23
N GLU A 106 -19.43 -3.20 -4.96
CA GLU A 106 -20.13 -2.13 -4.25
C GLU A 106 -19.53 -1.86 -2.86
N LYS A 107 -19.22 -2.95 -2.12
CA LYS A 107 -18.62 -2.84 -0.80
C LYS A 107 -17.21 -2.26 -0.83
N THR A 108 -16.43 -2.65 -1.83
CA THR A 108 -15.09 -2.12 -2.06
C THR A 108 -15.12 -0.62 -2.34
N GLN A 109 -16.07 -0.16 -3.15
CA GLN A 109 -16.26 1.27 -3.43
C GLN A 109 -16.67 2.06 -2.17
N GLN A 110 -17.53 1.49 -1.31
CA GLN A 110 -17.88 2.11 -0.02
C GLN A 110 -16.64 2.24 0.86
N TRP A 111 -15.84 1.18 1.01
CA TRP A 111 -14.61 1.23 1.80
C TRP A 111 -13.58 2.20 1.23
N CYS A 112 -13.45 2.26 -0.09
CA CYS A 112 -12.55 3.25 -0.72
C CYS A 112 -12.91 4.68 -0.31
N LYS A 113 -14.19 5.05 -0.33
CA LYS A 113 -14.67 6.35 0.14
C LYS A 113 -14.39 6.58 1.63
N GLU A 114 -14.58 5.56 2.48
CA GLU A 114 -14.25 5.67 3.90
C GLU A 114 -12.76 5.88 4.12
N PHE A 115 -11.90 5.19 3.37
CA PHE A 115 -10.46 5.40 3.43
C PHE A 115 -10.05 6.78 2.95
N GLU A 116 -10.68 7.29 1.91
CA GLU A 116 -10.45 8.66 1.43
C GLU A 116 -10.76 9.70 2.52
N LEU A 117 -11.90 9.58 3.21
CA LEU A 117 -12.26 10.45 4.33
C LEU A 117 -11.26 10.34 5.49
N ARG A 118 -10.82 9.14 5.85
CA ARG A 118 -9.80 8.94 6.90
C ARG A 118 -8.44 9.51 6.50
N ARG A 119 -8.04 9.39 5.23
CA ARG A 119 -6.85 10.03 4.69
C ARG A 119 -6.92 11.54 4.88
N ASP A 120 -8.02 12.16 4.45
CA ASP A 120 -8.19 13.60 4.50
C ASP A 120 -8.20 14.12 5.94
N LEU A 121 -8.89 13.41 6.83
CA LEU A 121 -8.84 13.66 8.25
C LEU A 121 -7.40 13.61 8.78
N PHE A 122 -6.68 12.51 8.51
CA PHE A 122 -5.33 12.33 9.04
C PHE A 122 -4.37 13.41 8.49
N ILE A 123 -4.43 13.70 7.19
CA ILE A 123 -3.65 14.79 6.59
C ILE A 123 -3.96 16.14 7.25
N SER A 124 -5.24 16.42 7.54
CA SER A 124 -5.64 17.67 8.21
C SER A 124 -5.08 17.77 9.64
N GLU A 125 -5.03 16.67 10.36
CA GLU A 125 -4.46 16.62 11.71
C GLU A 125 -2.92 16.73 11.67
N LEU A 126 -2.25 15.97 10.79
CA LEU A 126 -0.79 16.00 10.66
C LEU A 126 -0.25 17.38 10.25
N LYS A 127 -1.00 18.15 9.47
CA LYS A 127 -0.62 19.53 9.09
C LYS A 127 -0.58 20.51 10.25
N LYS A 128 -1.16 20.17 11.40
CA LYS A 128 -1.11 21.00 12.62
C LYS A 128 0.16 20.79 13.42
N ILE A 129 0.88 19.70 13.17
CA ILE A 129 2.07 19.32 13.90
C ILE A 129 3.29 19.95 13.22
N ASP A 130 3.96 20.83 13.94
CA ASP A 130 5.24 21.38 13.50
C ASP A 130 6.31 20.29 13.38
N LYS A 131 7.38 20.54 12.64
CA LYS A 131 8.51 19.62 12.44
C LYS A 131 8.22 18.34 11.63
N ILE A 132 7.01 18.14 11.13
CA ILE A 132 6.72 17.06 10.19
C ILE A 132 6.07 17.58 8.91
N GLN A 133 6.26 16.85 7.81
CA GLN A 133 5.61 17.19 6.54
C GLN A 133 4.94 15.95 5.98
N ALA A 134 3.62 16.01 5.83
CA ALA A 134 2.82 14.93 5.27
C ALA A 134 2.37 15.27 3.84
N PHE A 135 2.58 14.35 2.92
CA PHE A 135 2.08 14.43 1.55
C PHE A 135 0.79 13.62 1.43
N THR A 136 -0.21 14.17 0.73
CA THR A 136 -1.49 13.49 0.52
C THR A 136 -1.32 12.31 -0.44
N PRO A 137 -1.51 11.06 0.00
CA PRO A 137 -1.37 9.90 -0.87
C PRO A 137 -2.56 9.78 -1.82
N GLN A 138 -2.29 9.29 -3.02
CA GLN A 138 -3.30 9.11 -4.08
C GLN A 138 -3.96 7.73 -4.03
N GLY A 139 -3.50 6.84 -3.16
CA GLY A 139 -4.02 5.49 -3.00
C GLY A 139 -3.41 4.77 -1.80
N ALA A 140 -3.76 3.50 -1.63
CA ALA A 140 -3.45 2.67 -0.46
C ALA A 140 -4.03 3.26 0.85
N PHE A 141 -3.51 2.91 2.00
CA PHE A 141 -3.93 3.46 3.29
C PHE A 141 -2.73 3.84 4.18
N TYR A 142 -1.69 4.40 3.54
CA TYR A 142 -0.48 4.85 4.21
C TYR A 142 -0.17 6.31 3.89
N ILE A 143 0.40 7.00 4.87
CA ILE A 143 1.01 8.31 4.70
C ILE A 143 2.50 8.15 5.00
N PHE A 144 3.35 8.62 4.10
CA PHE A 144 4.79 8.66 4.31
C PHE A 144 5.15 10.09 4.70
N VAL A 145 5.54 10.27 5.98
CA VAL A 145 5.71 11.57 6.62
C VAL A 145 7.19 11.89 6.73
N ASN A 146 7.60 13.04 6.23
CA ASN A 146 8.94 13.57 6.44
C ASN A 146 9.08 14.06 7.88
N ILE A 147 10.17 13.66 8.53
CA ILE A 147 10.49 13.92 9.93
C ILE A 147 11.83 14.63 10.12
N GLU A 148 12.47 15.10 9.04
CA GLU A 148 13.82 15.67 9.03
C GLU A 148 13.96 16.82 10.05
N ALA A 149 12.94 17.67 10.18
CA ALA A 149 12.94 18.78 11.10
C ALA A 149 12.87 18.37 12.59
N THR A 150 12.66 17.09 12.89
CA THR A 150 12.73 16.57 14.27
C THR A 150 14.16 16.33 14.74
N ASN A 151 15.13 16.30 13.82
CA ASN A 151 16.54 15.92 14.08
C ASN A 151 16.73 14.50 14.63
N LEU A 152 15.74 13.63 14.49
CA LEU A 152 15.83 12.21 14.83
C LEU A 152 15.88 11.34 13.59
N ASP A 153 16.56 10.20 13.66
CA ASP A 153 16.41 9.14 12.70
C ASP A 153 15.06 8.42 12.86
N SER A 154 14.62 7.72 11.81
CA SER A 154 13.30 7.09 11.78
C SER A 154 13.12 5.98 12.81
N MET A 155 14.18 5.25 13.15
CA MET A 155 14.14 4.18 14.15
C MET A 155 13.90 4.77 15.53
N ARG A 156 14.69 5.76 15.92
CA ARG A 156 14.60 6.40 17.23
C ARG A 156 13.26 7.09 17.45
N LEU A 157 12.76 7.79 16.42
CA LEU A 157 11.43 8.39 16.51
C LEU A 157 10.33 7.34 16.64
N THR A 158 10.42 6.23 15.89
CA THR A 158 9.46 5.12 15.98
C THR A 158 9.44 4.49 17.38
N GLU A 159 10.61 4.25 17.98
CA GLU A 159 10.73 3.72 19.34
C GLU A 159 10.08 4.67 20.34
N ARG A 160 10.38 5.97 20.27
CA ARG A 160 9.80 6.97 21.16
C ARG A 160 8.28 7.09 21.01
N LEU A 161 7.77 7.12 19.78
CA LEU A 161 6.32 7.16 19.54
C LEU A 161 5.61 5.92 20.11
N LEU A 162 6.25 4.76 20.04
CA LEU A 162 5.69 3.55 20.62
C LEU A 162 5.71 3.59 22.16
N ASP A 163 6.84 3.94 22.75
CA ASP A 163 7.04 3.84 24.19
C ASP A 163 6.34 4.98 24.96
N GLU A 164 6.44 6.20 24.46
CA GLU A 164 5.95 7.39 25.15
C GLU A 164 4.51 7.76 24.75
N ALA A 165 4.17 7.62 23.44
CA ALA A 165 2.88 8.01 22.88
C ALA A 165 1.91 6.83 22.65
N ARG A 166 2.40 5.59 22.73
CA ARG A 166 1.63 4.37 22.36
C ARG A 166 1.12 4.39 20.91
N VAL A 167 1.86 5.05 20.02
CA VAL A 167 1.59 5.11 18.60
C VAL A 167 2.58 4.23 17.84
N ALA A 168 2.06 3.17 17.23
CA ALA A 168 2.85 2.26 16.40
C ALA A 168 2.95 2.79 14.97
N VAL A 169 4.17 3.00 14.49
CA VAL A 169 4.47 3.45 13.13
C VAL A 169 5.55 2.53 12.53
N VAL A 170 5.86 2.70 11.25
CA VAL A 170 6.95 1.95 10.62
C VAL A 170 8.08 2.92 10.24
N PRO A 171 9.34 2.64 10.66
CA PRO A 171 10.45 3.52 10.32
C PRO A 171 10.71 3.52 8.81
N GLY A 172 10.96 4.70 8.24
CA GLY A 172 11.18 4.86 6.81
C GLY A 172 12.50 4.24 6.31
N LYS A 173 13.45 4.00 7.20
CA LYS A 173 14.71 3.31 6.91
C LYS A 173 14.49 1.97 6.21
N VAL A 174 13.47 1.20 6.58
CA VAL A 174 13.13 -0.08 5.93
C VAL A 174 12.62 0.08 4.49
N PHE A 175 12.27 1.31 4.11
CA PHE A 175 11.86 1.70 2.74
C PHE A 175 12.93 2.55 2.03
N GLY A 176 14.14 2.64 2.59
CA GLY A 176 15.27 3.36 2.01
C GLY A 176 15.35 4.86 2.35
N SER A 177 14.53 5.37 3.29
CA SER A 177 14.57 6.77 3.70
C SER A 177 14.48 6.93 5.22
N ASP A 178 15.61 7.23 5.84
CA ASP A 178 15.71 7.40 7.30
C ASP A 178 15.12 8.75 7.81
N GLN A 179 14.76 9.63 6.90
CA GLN A 179 14.10 10.92 7.17
C GLN A 179 12.57 10.83 7.09
N HIS A 180 12.00 9.62 7.09
CA HIS A 180 10.56 9.42 7.00
C HIS A 180 10.08 8.35 7.98
N ILE A 181 8.79 8.42 8.32
CA ILE A 181 8.04 7.33 8.96
C ILE A 181 6.78 7.04 8.15
N ARG A 182 6.31 5.79 8.19
CA ARG A 182 5.05 5.40 7.55
C ARG A 182 3.95 5.24 8.59
N LEU A 183 2.89 6.02 8.43
CA LEU A 183 1.66 5.93 9.19
C LEU A 183 0.61 5.14 8.41
N SER A 184 -0.30 4.45 9.10
CA SER A 184 -1.45 3.77 8.49
C SER A 184 -2.75 4.42 8.97
N PHE A 185 -3.70 4.67 8.05
CA PHE A 185 -5.06 5.10 8.39
C PHE A 185 -6.09 3.97 8.26
N ALA A 186 -5.64 2.71 8.26
CA ALA A 186 -6.50 1.53 8.37
C ALA A 186 -6.93 1.30 9.83
N CYS A 187 -7.44 2.34 10.48
CA CYS A 187 -7.90 2.37 11.86
C CYS A 187 -9.14 3.26 11.98
N THR A 188 -9.68 3.46 13.17
CA THR A 188 -10.86 4.31 13.37
C THR A 188 -10.50 5.80 13.33
N GLU A 189 -11.47 6.68 13.02
CA GLU A 189 -11.27 8.13 13.08
C GLU A 189 -10.85 8.58 14.49
N LYS A 190 -11.38 7.92 15.53
CA LYS A 190 -10.99 8.17 16.92
C LYS A 190 -9.51 7.90 17.13
N ASP A 191 -8.99 6.80 16.61
CA ASP A 191 -7.57 6.44 16.74
C ASP A 191 -6.69 7.43 15.96
N ILE A 192 -7.11 7.86 14.77
CA ILE A 192 -6.42 8.89 13.98
C ILE A 192 -6.29 10.18 14.80
N ARG A 193 -7.40 10.70 15.35
CA ARG A 193 -7.38 11.92 16.15
C ARG A 193 -6.53 11.79 17.41
N GLN A 194 -6.66 10.66 18.11
CA GLN A 194 -5.87 10.41 19.31
C GLN A 194 -4.37 10.31 19.01
N ALA A 195 -4.00 9.60 17.95
CA ALA A 195 -2.60 9.48 17.52
C ALA A 195 -2.02 10.86 17.17
N SER A 196 -2.75 11.66 16.39
CA SER A 196 -2.30 13.00 16.00
C SER A 196 -2.13 13.93 17.22
N LEU A 197 -3.07 13.89 18.15
CA LEU A 197 -3.01 14.68 19.38
C LEU A 197 -1.76 14.34 20.21
N VAL A 198 -1.51 13.06 20.46
CA VAL A 198 -0.34 12.65 21.27
C VAL A 198 0.99 12.81 20.53
N MET A 199 0.98 12.91 19.22
CA MET A 199 2.14 13.28 18.42
C MET A 199 2.45 14.78 18.50
N ASP A 200 1.43 15.62 18.66
CA ASP A 200 1.53 17.08 18.78
C ASP A 200 1.90 17.52 20.20
N GLU A 201 1.27 16.89 21.23
CA GLU A 201 1.49 17.21 22.65
C GLU A 201 2.88 16.79 23.15
N ASP A 202 3.90 17.62 22.87
CA ASP A 202 5.23 17.58 23.48
C ASP A 202 6.18 16.42 23.09
N LYS A 203 5.77 15.47 22.27
CA LYS A 203 6.57 14.25 22.02
C LYS A 203 7.34 14.25 20.70
N ILE A 204 6.92 15.10 19.75
CA ILE A 204 7.72 15.45 18.56
C ILE A 204 8.29 16.87 18.67
N THR A 205 7.60 17.78 19.40
CA THR A 205 7.96 19.19 19.45
C THR A 205 9.01 19.54 20.52
N ASN A 206 9.11 18.76 21.60
CA ASN A 206 10.11 18.96 22.68
C ASN A 206 11.40 18.13 22.49
N LEU A 207 11.82 17.93 21.26
CA LEU A 207 13.05 17.24 20.87
C LEU A 207 14.17 18.22 20.58
#